data_5613b685c55b601f1e9c4cb5cddabebc
#
_entry.id   5613b685c55b601f1e9c4cb5cddabebc
#
_cell.length_a   1.000
_cell.length_b   1.000
_cell.length_c   1.000
_cell.angle_alpha   90.00
_cell.angle_beta   90.00
_cell.angle_gamma   90.00
#
_symmetry.space_group_name_H-M   'P 1'
#
loop_
_entity.id
_entity.type
_entity.pdbx_description
1 polymer ?
#
loop_
_entity_poly.entity_id
_entity_poly.type
_entity_poly.pdbx_seq_one_letter_code
_entity_poly.pdbx_strand_id
1 'polypeptide(L)'
;MITRHFRGPPKGPILAGVPRHPPERFDASFYRRFYLDPRTRVVTRAEMARRADLVAAFCRHGEFPVRSILDVGCGLGLMRAALAKHFPKAAYTGLEVSDYLCRKYGWEQGSAATFTAPRPFDLVICYDVLQYLQAREATAAIRNLGKLCHGVLHFGVLTTEDWEHYCDRGTTDSNVHIRPGNWYRRRLAQEFINAGSGMFVWRGAPIHLWELDQVEVLRARRAG
;
A
#
# COMPACT_ATOMS: atom_id res chain seq x y z
N MET A 1 -18.68 21.46 13.45
CA MET A 1 -19.05 20.28 12.60
C MET A 1 -19.06 20.75 11.15
N ILE A 2 -17.95 20.60 10.40
CA ILE A 2 -17.87 21.04 9.00
C ILE A 2 -17.55 19.80 8.18
N THR A 3 -18.58 19.18 7.63
CA THR A 3 -18.49 18.13 6.62
C THR A 3 -18.13 18.78 5.29
N ARG A 4 -16.84 18.78 4.92
CA ARG A 4 -16.43 19.16 3.58
C ARG A 4 -16.59 17.94 2.66
N HIS A 5 -17.51 18.06 1.70
CA HIS A 5 -17.67 17.12 0.61
C HIS A 5 -16.44 17.20 -0.31
N PHE A 6 -15.65 16.13 -0.37
CA PHE A 6 -14.63 15.97 -1.39
C PHE A 6 -15.30 15.51 -2.69
N ARG A 7 -15.22 16.35 -3.73
CA ARG A 7 -15.51 15.93 -5.11
C ARG A 7 -14.26 15.22 -5.65
N GLY A 8 -14.39 13.92 -5.99
CA GLY A 8 -13.34 13.17 -6.65
C GLY A 8 -13.13 13.60 -8.10
N PRO A 9 -11.97 13.29 -8.70
CA PRO A 9 -11.70 13.56 -10.10
C PRO A 9 -12.62 12.75 -11.04
N PRO A 10 -12.80 13.17 -12.31
CA PRO A 10 -13.70 12.53 -13.26
C PRO A 10 -13.25 11.10 -13.61
N LYS A 11 -14.23 10.20 -13.75
CA LYS A 11 -14.03 8.79 -14.07
C LYS A 11 -13.44 8.62 -15.47
N GLY A 12 -12.22 8.13 -15.58
CA GLY A 12 -11.60 7.74 -16.85
C GLY A 12 -12.08 6.37 -17.35
N PRO A 13 -11.86 6.02 -18.65
CA PRO A 13 -12.35 4.79 -19.24
C PRO A 13 -11.70 3.53 -18.66
N ILE A 14 -12.51 2.50 -18.41
CA ILE A 14 -12.09 1.19 -17.91
C ILE A 14 -11.42 0.42 -19.06
N LEU A 15 -10.11 0.17 -18.97
CA LEU A 15 -9.39 -0.70 -19.90
C LEU A 15 -9.69 -2.17 -19.60
N ALA A 16 -10.26 -2.86 -20.58
CA ALA A 16 -10.53 -4.30 -20.52
C ALA A 16 -9.23 -5.11 -20.73
N GLY A 17 -8.98 -6.15 -19.90
CA GLY A 17 -7.99 -7.16 -20.26
C GLY A 17 -7.04 -7.72 -19.20
N VAL A 18 -7.33 -7.65 -17.89
CA VAL A 18 -6.53 -8.35 -16.85
C VAL A 18 -7.44 -9.33 -16.09
N PRO A 19 -6.97 -10.58 -15.79
CA PRO A 19 -7.75 -11.52 -14.99
C PRO A 19 -8.10 -10.86 -13.64
N ARG A 20 -9.37 -10.59 -13.44
CA ARG A 20 -9.89 -10.04 -12.19
C ARG A 20 -9.82 -11.14 -11.14
N HIS A 21 -9.19 -10.90 -9.98
CA HIS A 21 -9.64 -11.59 -8.78
C HIS A 21 -11.15 -11.35 -8.70
N PRO A 22 -11.97 -12.40 -8.45
CA PRO A 22 -13.39 -12.20 -8.40
C PRO A 22 -13.68 -11.13 -7.32
N PRO A 23 -14.29 -10.00 -7.68
CA PRO A 23 -14.63 -8.93 -6.73
C PRO A 23 -15.51 -9.44 -5.57
N GLU A 24 -16.16 -10.56 -5.78
CA GLU A 24 -16.99 -11.32 -4.85
C GLU A 24 -16.25 -11.78 -3.59
N ARG A 25 -14.93 -11.98 -3.67
CA ARG A 25 -14.13 -12.43 -2.51
C ARG A 25 -14.04 -11.37 -1.40
N PHE A 26 -13.94 -10.10 -1.78
CA PHE A 26 -13.79 -8.99 -0.83
C PHE A 26 -15.15 -8.32 -0.57
N ASP A 27 -16.07 -9.10 -0.06
CA ASP A 27 -17.45 -8.71 0.24
C ASP A 27 -17.61 -8.21 1.69
N ALA A 28 -18.86 -7.93 2.08
CA ALA A 28 -19.17 -7.48 3.44
C ALA A 28 -18.80 -8.53 4.52
N SER A 29 -18.83 -9.83 4.20
CA SER A 29 -18.51 -10.90 5.14
C SER A 29 -17.01 -10.96 5.41
N PHE A 30 -16.19 -10.79 4.37
CA PHE A 30 -14.74 -10.67 4.46
C PHE A 30 -14.35 -9.51 5.39
N TYR A 31 -14.87 -8.30 5.14
CA TYR A 31 -14.53 -7.13 5.95
C TYR A 31 -15.07 -7.21 7.38
N ARG A 32 -16.23 -7.86 7.59
CA ARG A 32 -16.72 -8.13 8.93
C ARG A 32 -15.74 -8.98 9.70
N ARG A 33 -15.32 -10.13 9.13
CA ARG A 33 -14.41 -11.07 9.77
C ARG A 33 -13.04 -10.47 10.06
N PHE A 34 -12.38 -9.89 9.08
CA PHE A 34 -10.98 -9.52 9.18
C PHE A 34 -10.74 -8.08 9.68
N TYR A 35 -11.77 -7.24 9.74
CA TYR A 35 -11.60 -5.82 10.10
C TYR A 35 -12.57 -5.28 11.14
N LEU A 36 -13.78 -5.83 11.26
CA LEU A 36 -14.81 -5.27 12.12
C LEU A 36 -15.08 -6.07 13.40
N ASP A 37 -15.04 -7.41 13.35
CA ASP A 37 -15.24 -8.24 14.54
C ASP A 37 -14.02 -8.15 15.47
N PRO A 38 -14.16 -7.65 16.71
CA PRO A 38 -13.05 -7.52 17.66
C PRO A 38 -12.30 -8.82 17.97
N ARG A 39 -12.94 -9.98 17.75
CA ARG A 39 -12.37 -11.31 18.06
C ARG A 39 -11.50 -11.85 16.93
N THR A 40 -11.69 -11.37 15.70
CA THR A 40 -11.03 -11.93 14.51
C THR A 40 -10.35 -10.90 13.64
N ARG A 41 -10.49 -9.61 13.93
CA ARG A 41 -9.86 -8.53 13.15
C ARG A 41 -8.34 -8.62 13.21
N VAL A 42 -7.72 -8.50 12.05
CA VAL A 42 -6.25 -8.53 11.89
C VAL A 42 -5.57 -7.18 12.10
N VAL A 43 -6.35 -6.09 12.15
CA VAL A 43 -5.81 -4.74 12.31
C VAL A 43 -6.76 -3.86 13.12
N THR A 44 -6.20 -2.93 13.87
CA THR A 44 -6.95 -1.97 14.67
C THR A 44 -6.73 -0.53 14.19
N ARG A 45 -7.65 0.37 14.57
CA ARG A 45 -7.48 1.82 14.32
C ARG A 45 -6.22 2.37 14.99
N ALA A 46 -5.88 1.85 16.18
CA ALA A 46 -4.68 2.27 16.92
C ALA A 46 -3.39 1.87 16.20
N GLU A 47 -3.35 0.68 15.59
CA GLU A 47 -2.21 0.26 14.75
C GLU A 47 -2.09 1.12 13.50
N MET A 48 -3.19 1.41 12.82
CA MET A 48 -3.16 2.29 11.66
C MET A 48 -2.73 3.72 12.04
N ALA A 49 -3.12 4.22 13.21
CA ALA A 49 -2.65 5.51 13.71
C ALA A 49 -1.13 5.51 13.93
N ARG A 50 -0.58 4.50 14.64
CA ARG A 50 0.88 4.38 14.85
C ARG A 50 1.65 4.26 13.54
N ARG A 51 1.08 3.56 12.56
CA ARG A 51 1.67 3.44 11.22
C ARG A 51 1.67 4.78 10.48
N ALA A 52 0.58 5.52 10.56
CA ALA A 52 0.50 6.88 9.99
C ALA A 52 1.46 7.85 10.69
N ASP A 53 1.66 7.73 12.01
CA ASP A 53 2.64 8.52 12.77
C ASP A 53 4.07 8.23 12.27
N LEU A 54 4.42 6.96 12.05
CA LEU A 54 5.72 6.56 11.49
C LEU A 54 5.93 7.13 10.08
N VAL A 55 4.95 6.97 9.19
CA VAL A 55 5.00 7.50 7.82
C VAL A 55 5.18 9.02 7.85
N ALA A 56 4.40 9.71 8.67
CA ALA A 56 4.47 11.16 8.77
C ALA A 56 5.80 11.65 9.37
N ALA A 57 6.33 10.95 10.37
CA ALA A 57 7.63 11.24 10.96
C ALA A 57 8.75 11.08 9.92
N PHE A 58 8.71 10.00 9.15
CA PHE A 58 9.67 9.75 8.07
C PHE A 58 9.60 10.85 7.00
N CYS A 59 8.41 11.19 6.53
CA CYS A 59 8.24 12.25 5.53
C CYS A 59 8.74 13.62 6.05
N ARG A 60 8.48 13.95 7.31
CA ARG A 60 8.97 15.20 7.92
C ARG A 60 10.48 15.19 8.09
N HIS A 61 11.07 14.09 8.56
CA HIS A 61 12.50 13.95 8.74
C HIS A 61 13.27 14.14 7.41
N GLY A 62 12.78 13.53 6.33
CA GLY A 62 13.37 13.66 5.00
C GLY A 62 12.88 14.88 4.21
N GLU A 63 12.11 15.78 4.81
CA GLU A 63 11.55 16.99 4.19
C GLU A 63 10.74 16.70 2.91
N PHE A 64 10.10 15.50 2.82
CA PHE A 64 9.25 15.13 1.70
C PHE A 64 7.96 15.95 1.71
N PRO A 65 7.68 16.76 0.67
CA PRO A 65 6.41 17.46 0.58
C PRO A 65 5.30 16.44 0.25
N VAL A 66 4.29 16.35 1.09
CA VAL A 66 3.14 15.46 0.86
C VAL A 66 1.90 16.30 0.56
N ARG A 67 1.57 16.46 -0.72
CA ARG A 67 0.39 17.17 -1.24
C ARG A 67 -0.64 16.20 -1.82
N SER A 68 -0.19 15.01 -2.20
CA SER A 68 -1.02 13.96 -2.80
C SER A 68 -0.67 12.59 -2.23
N ILE A 69 -1.71 11.81 -1.90
CA ILE A 69 -1.60 10.48 -1.28
C ILE A 69 -2.43 9.51 -2.10
N LEU A 70 -1.82 8.40 -2.49
CA LEU A 70 -2.51 7.22 -3.02
C LEU A 70 -2.45 6.10 -1.98
N ASP A 71 -3.61 5.59 -1.60
CA ASP A 71 -3.72 4.43 -0.69
C ASP A 71 -4.26 3.23 -1.48
N VAL A 72 -3.38 2.31 -1.80
CA VAL A 72 -3.65 1.12 -2.62
C VAL A 72 -4.16 0.00 -1.73
N GLY A 73 -5.37 -0.50 -2.02
CA GLY A 73 -6.07 -1.43 -1.15
C GLY A 73 -6.53 -0.76 0.14
N CYS A 74 -7.08 0.46 0.01
CA CYS A 74 -7.40 1.33 1.14
C CYS A 74 -8.47 0.77 2.09
N GLY A 75 -9.18 -0.28 1.70
CA GLY A 75 -10.13 -1.01 2.53
C GLY A 75 -11.16 -0.10 3.20
N LEU A 76 -11.24 -0.15 4.53
CA LEU A 76 -12.16 0.69 5.31
C LEU A 76 -11.69 2.15 5.46
N GLY A 77 -10.59 2.55 4.83
CA GLY A 77 -10.03 3.89 4.93
C GLY A 77 -9.43 4.24 6.30
N LEU A 78 -8.95 3.25 7.04
CA LEU A 78 -8.36 3.47 8.36
C LEU A 78 -7.10 4.35 8.29
N MET A 79 -6.27 4.18 7.26
CA MET A 79 -5.10 5.02 7.00
C MET A 79 -5.49 6.45 6.62
N ARG A 80 -6.56 6.64 5.84
CA ARG A 80 -7.05 7.98 5.46
C ARG A 80 -7.29 8.86 6.69
N ALA A 81 -8.06 8.35 7.66
CA ALA A 81 -8.40 9.09 8.86
C ALA A 81 -7.17 9.44 9.70
N ALA A 82 -6.18 8.55 9.74
CA ALA A 82 -4.94 8.75 10.48
C ALA A 82 -4.02 9.74 9.75
N LEU A 83 -3.79 9.57 8.45
CA LEU A 83 -2.93 10.45 7.64
C LEU A 83 -3.47 11.87 7.53
N ALA A 84 -4.79 12.07 7.52
CA ALA A 84 -5.41 13.39 7.46
C ALA A 84 -5.03 14.32 8.64
N LYS A 85 -4.65 13.74 9.78
CA LYS A 85 -4.14 14.50 10.94
C LYS A 85 -2.76 15.10 10.68
N HIS A 86 -1.92 14.40 9.93
CA HIS A 86 -0.55 14.79 9.62
C HIS A 86 -0.45 15.62 8.33
N PHE A 87 -1.30 15.31 7.35
CA PHE A 87 -1.31 15.94 6.03
C PHE A 87 -2.70 16.50 5.70
N PRO A 88 -3.20 17.48 6.46
CA PRO A 88 -4.59 17.95 6.34
C PRO A 88 -4.92 18.62 4.99
N LYS A 89 -3.88 19.04 4.25
CA LYS A 89 -4.02 19.69 2.94
C LYS A 89 -3.75 18.73 1.77
N ALA A 90 -3.31 17.50 2.04
CA ALA A 90 -3.03 16.53 0.98
C ALA A 90 -4.32 16.02 0.33
N ALA A 91 -4.33 15.97 -0.99
CA ALA A 91 -5.37 15.26 -1.73
C ALA A 91 -5.20 13.75 -1.53
N TYR A 92 -6.27 13.06 -1.13
CA TYR A 92 -6.23 11.62 -0.87
C TYR A 92 -7.06 10.88 -1.92
N THR A 93 -6.44 9.87 -2.53
CA THR A 93 -7.07 8.92 -3.45
C THR A 93 -7.00 7.53 -2.83
N GLY A 94 -8.15 6.92 -2.55
CA GLY A 94 -8.25 5.51 -2.15
C GLY A 94 -8.48 4.65 -3.38
N LEU A 95 -7.63 3.66 -3.61
CA LEU A 95 -7.77 2.66 -4.67
C LEU A 95 -8.16 1.32 -4.04
N GLU A 96 -9.23 0.70 -4.53
CA GLU A 96 -9.75 -0.55 -3.96
C GLU A 96 -10.30 -1.46 -5.08
N VAL A 97 -10.16 -2.78 -4.91
CA VAL A 97 -10.72 -3.77 -5.84
C VAL A 97 -12.15 -4.19 -5.46
N SER A 98 -12.49 -4.09 -4.18
CA SER A 98 -13.80 -4.45 -3.64
C SER A 98 -14.89 -3.51 -4.14
N ASP A 99 -15.77 -4.02 -4.99
CA ASP A 99 -16.95 -3.30 -5.44
C ASP A 99 -17.86 -2.86 -4.26
N TYR A 100 -17.96 -3.71 -3.23
CA TYR A 100 -18.69 -3.38 -1.99
C TYR A 100 -18.14 -2.12 -1.31
N LEU A 101 -16.80 -2.00 -1.14
CA LEU A 101 -16.21 -0.84 -0.49
C LEU A 101 -16.17 0.39 -1.40
N CYS A 102 -15.94 0.20 -2.70
CA CYS A 102 -15.97 1.30 -3.67
C CYS A 102 -17.34 1.99 -3.67
N ARG A 103 -18.43 1.21 -3.70
CA ARG A 103 -19.79 1.76 -3.59
C ARG A 103 -20.05 2.42 -2.24
N LYS A 104 -19.56 1.82 -1.15
CA LYS A 104 -19.82 2.29 0.22
C LYS A 104 -19.08 3.58 0.56
N TYR A 105 -17.85 3.72 0.12
CA TYR A 105 -16.97 4.82 0.53
C TYR A 105 -16.58 5.77 -0.60
N GLY A 106 -16.95 5.47 -1.84
CA GLY A 106 -16.60 6.29 -3.01
C GLY A 106 -15.13 6.17 -3.41
N TRP A 107 -14.51 4.99 -3.18
CA TRP A 107 -13.14 4.74 -3.62
C TRP A 107 -13.05 4.59 -5.14
N GLU A 108 -11.86 4.90 -5.69
CA GLU A 108 -11.54 4.55 -7.08
C GLU A 108 -11.44 3.02 -7.19
N GLN A 109 -12.22 2.43 -8.11
CA GLN A 109 -12.19 0.99 -8.32
C GLN A 109 -11.05 0.62 -9.28
N GLY A 110 -10.11 -0.22 -8.83
CA GLY A 110 -9.03 -0.65 -9.69
C GLY A 110 -8.02 -1.57 -9.02
N SER A 111 -7.10 -2.09 -9.83
CA SER A 111 -6.02 -2.96 -9.39
C SER A 111 -4.69 -2.19 -9.27
N ALA A 112 -3.90 -2.51 -8.25
CA ALA A 112 -2.54 -2.03 -8.11
C ALA A 112 -1.67 -2.24 -9.37
N ALA A 113 -1.96 -3.28 -10.15
CA ALA A 113 -1.19 -3.63 -11.34
C ALA A 113 -1.50 -2.76 -12.56
N THR A 114 -2.68 -2.13 -12.63
CA THR A 114 -3.17 -1.47 -13.85
C THR A 114 -3.72 -0.07 -13.64
N PHE A 115 -3.86 0.37 -12.41
CA PHE A 115 -4.33 1.73 -12.11
C PHE A 115 -3.41 2.78 -12.74
N THR A 116 -3.99 3.82 -13.31
CA THR A 116 -3.27 4.95 -13.88
C THR A 116 -3.78 6.24 -13.28
N ALA A 117 -2.89 7.22 -13.14
CA ALA A 117 -3.23 8.55 -12.68
C ALA A 117 -2.59 9.60 -13.61
N PRO A 118 -3.19 10.82 -13.74
CA PRO A 118 -2.64 11.88 -14.57
C PRO A 118 -1.27 12.37 -14.13
N ARG A 119 -0.97 12.24 -12.84
CA ARG A 119 0.30 12.60 -12.20
C ARG A 119 0.63 11.57 -11.12
N PRO A 120 1.91 11.29 -10.86
CA PRO A 120 2.32 10.48 -9.74
C PRO A 120 2.01 11.18 -8.40
N PHE A 121 2.05 10.41 -7.31
CA PHE A 121 1.74 10.86 -5.97
C PHE A 121 3.00 11.09 -5.14
N ASP A 122 2.95 12.02 -4.20
CA ASP A 122 4.05 12.32 -3.28
C ASP A 122 4.23 11.18 -2.24
N LEU A 123 3.12 10.61 -1.79
CA LEU A 123 3.08 9.48 -0.88
C LEU A 123 2.17 8.38 -1.43
N VAL A 124 2.70 7.18 -1.51
CA VAL A 124 1.93 5.98 -1.86
C VAL A 124 1.95 5.02 -0.68
N ILE A 125 0.79 4.52 -0.30
CA ILE A 125 0.63 3.43 0.67
C ILE A 125 0.23 2.19 -0.09
N CYS A 126 0.90 1.07 0.14
CA CYS A 126 0.52 -0.24 -0.38
C CYS A 126 0.83 -1.28 0.70
N TYR A 127 -0.14 -1.53 1.57
CA TYR A 127 0.05 -2.37 2.73
C TYR A 127 -0.97 -3.50 2.79
N ASP A 128 -0.47 -4.75 2.95
CA ASP A 128 -1.28 -5.98 2.97
C ASP A 128 -2.14 -6.21 1.70
N VAL A 129 -1.60 -5.87 0.53
CA VAL A 129 -2.29 -5.99 -0.77
C VAL A 129 -1.66 -7.06 -1.66
N LEU A 130 -0.33 -7.05 -1.84
CA LEU A 130 0.30 -7.84 -2.88
C LEU A 130 0.34 -9.35 -2.61
N GLN A 131 0.08 -9.78 -1.38
CA GLN A 131 -0.12 -11.20 -1.06
C GLN A 131 -1.38 -11.79 -1.72
N TYR A 132 -2.35 -10.96 -2.09
CA TYR A 132 -3.55 -11.42 -2.80
C TYR A 132 -3.35 -11.59 -4.32
N LEU A 133 -2.23 -11.10 -4.86
CA LEU A 133 -1.92 -11.14 -6.28
C LEU A 133 -1.02 -12.33 -6.64
N GLN A 134 -1.25 -12.96 -7.79
CA GLN A 134 -0.31 -13.94 -8.33
C GLN A 134 1.05 -13.30 -8.66
N ALA A 135 2.12 -14.10 -8.80
CA ALA A 135 3.48 -13.58 -8.97
C ALA A 135 3.66 -12.61 -10.16
N ARG A 136 2.99 -12.89 -11.28
CA ARG A 136 2.99 -12.01 -12.46
C ARG A 136 2.33 -10.67 -12.18
N GLU A 137 1.16 -10.71 -11.55
CA GLU A 137 0.39 -9.51 -11.19
C GLU A 137 1.09 -8.69 -10.11
N ALA A 138 1.63 -9.33 -9.07
CA ALA A 138 2.41 -8.66 -8.03
C ALA A 138 3.67 -7.98 -8.60
N THR A 139 4.33 -8.60 -9.59
CA THR A 139 5.46 -7.99 -10.31
C THR A 139 5.00 -6.78 -11.12
N ALA A 140 3.85 -6.87 -11.80
CA ALA A 140 3.27 -5.74 -12.53
C ALA A 140 2.86 -4.62 -11.58
N ALA A 141 2.27 -4.95 -10.42
CA ALA A 141 1.89 -3.98 -9.40
C ALA A 141 3.11 -3.21 -8.87
N ILE A 142 4.22 -3.89 -8.55
CA ILE A 142 5.45 -3.23 -8.09
C ILE A 142 5.99 -2.24 -9.14
N ARG A 143 6.05 -2.63 -10.40
CA ARG A 143 6.45 -1.72 -11.49
C ARG A 143 5.50 -0.53 -11.63
N ASN A 144 4.20 -0.77 -11.44
CA ASN A 144 3.20 0.29 -11.50
C ASN A 144 3.31 1.25 -10.31
N LEU A 145 3.60 0.75 -9.10
CA LEU A 145 3.91 1.60 -7.95
C LEU A 145 5.08 2.54 -8.23
N GLY A 146 6.13 2.08 -8.95
CA GLY A 146 7.24 2.92 -9.40
C GLY A 146 6.83 4.07 -10.32
N LYS A 147 5.78 3.88 -11.14
CA LYS A 147 5.22 4.93 -12.00
C LYS A 147 4.29 5.88 -11.25
N LEU A 148 3.60 5.38 -10.25
CA LEU A 148 2.61 6.13 -9.47
C LEU A 148 3.21 6.92 -8.31
N CYS A 149 4.44 6.62 -7.89
CA CYS A 149 5.12 7.24 -6.78
C CYS A 149 6.32 8.05 -7.26
N HIS A 150 6.42 9.32 -6.86
CA HIS A 150 7.62 10.13 -7.08
C HIS A 150 8.22 10.70 -5.78
N GLY A 151 7.79 10.20 -4.65
CA GLY A 151 8.29 10.56 -3.32
C GLY A 151 8.50 9.32 -2.47
N VAL A 152 7.63 9.09 -1.51
CA VAL A 152 7.72 7.99 -0.53
C VAL A 152 6.67 6.92 -0.82
N LEU A 153 7.10 5.67 -0.81
CA LEU A 153 6.24 4.49 -0.78
C LEU A 153 6.33 3.85 0.62
N HIS A 154 5.20 3.75 1.32
CA HIS A 154 5.07 2.86 2.47
C HIS A 154 4.52 1.52 2.01
N PHE A 155 5.35 0.48 2.11
CA PHE A 155 5.05 -0.85 1.60
C PHE A 155 5.16 -1.90 2.69
N GLY A 156 4.14 -2.75 2.78
CA GLY A 156 4.16 -3.93 3.61
C GLY A 156 3.35 -5.05 2.97
N VAL A 157 3.78 -6.27 3.22
CA VAL A 157 3.16 -7.48 2.69
C VAL A 157 3.49 -8.66 3.58
N LEU A 158 2.58 -9.60 3.72
CA LEU A 158 2.84 -10.84 4.44
C LEU A 158 3.86 -11.69 3.67
N THR A 159 5.02 -11.94 4.27
CA THR A 159 6.10 -12.74 3.69
C THR A 159 6.11 -14.17 4.23
N THR A 160 6.92 -15.03 3.61
CA THR A 160 7.13 -16.41 4.11
C THR A 160 7.68 -16.37 5.54
N GLU A 161 8.65 -15.51 5.80
CA GLU A 161 9.29 -15.34 7.08
C GLU A 161 8.30 -14.87 8.17
N ASP A 162 7.41 -13.91 7.81
CA ASP A 162 6.36 -13.43 8.72
C ASP A 162 5.34 -14.53 9.03
N TRP A 163 4.93 -15.28 8.01
CA TRP A 163 4.00 -16.39 8.15
C TRP A 163 4.53 -17.51 9.03
N GLU A 164 5.81 -17.82 8.93
CA GLU A 164 6.45 -18.88 9.68
C GLU A 164 6.70 -18.51 11.15
N HIS A 165 7.06 -17.26 11.43
CA HIS A 165 7.61 -16.87 12.73
C HIS A 165 6.74 -15.91 13.55
N TYR A 166 5.86 -15.10 12.92
CA TYR A 166 5.20 -14.00 13.61
C TYR A 166 3.68 -13.95 13.43
N CYS A 167 3.16 -14.61 12.41
CA CYS A 167 1.76 -14.50 12.04
C CYS A 167 0.85 -15.34 12.95
N ASP A 168 -0.21 -14.75 13.47
CA ASP A 168 -1.33 -15.51 14.05
C ASP A 168 -2.18 -16.11 12.92
N ARG A 169 -1.94 -17.39 12.62
CA ARG A 169 -2.61 -18.12 11.55
C ARG A 169 -4.11 -18.34 11.80
N GLY A 170 -4.55 -18.21 13.05
CA GLY A 170 -5.97 -18.34 13.41
C GLY A 170 -6.81 -17.14 12.97
N THR A 171 -6.22 -15.96 12.97
CA THR A 171 -6.90 -14.72 12.60
C THR A 171 -6.55 -14.22 11.21
N THR A 172 -5.39 -14.63 10.65
CA THR A 172 -4.91 -14.16 9.35
C THR A 172 -5.59 -14.91 8.19
N ASP A 173 -5.91 -14.19 7.11
CA ASP A 173 -6.42 -14.81 5.89
C ASP A 173 -5.35 -15.70 5.24
N SER A 174 -5.62 -17.00 5.18
CA SER A 174 -4.71 -18.00 4.61
C SER A 174 -4.81 -18.14 3.08
N ASN A 175 -5.84 -17.54 2.46
CA ASN A 175 -6.02 -17.60 1.00
C ASN A 175 -5.19 -16.52 0.30
N VAL A 176 -3.87 -16.63 0.39
CA VAL A 176 -2.87 -15.66 -0.09
C VAL A 176 -1.71 -16.35 -0.80
N HIS A 177 -1.01 -15.63 -1.64
CA HIS A 177 0.21 -16.06 -2.32
C HIS A 177 1.43 -15.57 -1.56
N ILE A 178 1.90 -16.36 -0.58
CA ILE A 178 3.05 -16.03 0.26
C ILE A 178 4.35 -16.17 -0.53
N ARG A 179 5.26 -15.20 -0.34
CA ARG A 179 6.58 -15.18 -1.00
C ARG A 179 7.64 -14.68 -0.02
N PRO A 180 8.91 -15.09 -0.19
CA PRO A 180 10.00 -14.59 0.62
C PRO A 180 10.13 -13.06 0.55
N GLY A 181 10.45 -12.40 1.66
CA GLY A 181 10.63 -10.93 1.72
C GLY A 181 11.66 -10.44 0.69
N ASN A 182 12.71 -11.23 0.45
CA ASN A 182 13.73 -10.90 -0.54
C ASN A 182 13.20 -10.90 -2.00
N TRP A 183 12.12 -11.64 -2.28
CA TRP A 183 11.45 -11.59 -3.58
C TRP A 183 10.89 -10.19 -3.86
N TYR A 184 10.31 -9.54 -2.86
CA TYR A 184 9.78 -8.17 -2.93
C TYR A 184 10.92 -7.15 -2.96
N ARG A 185 11.90 -7.26 -2.05
CA ARG A 185 13.03 -6.31 -1.96
C ARG A 185 13.77 -6.18 -3.30
N ARG A 186 14.06 -7.30 -3.99
CA ARG A 186 14.75 -7.28 -5.29
C ARG A 186 13.96 -6.56 -6.38
N ARG A 187 12.63 -6.61 -6.34
CA ARG A 187 11.78 -5.95 -7.34
C ARG A 187 11.60 -4.48 -7.02
N LEU A 188 11.35 -4.15 -5.77
CA LEU A 188 11.24 -2.78 -5.31
C LEU A 188 12.55 -2.00 -5.54
N ALA A 189 13.71 -2.63 -5.39
CA ALA A 189 15.01 -2.01 -5.59
C ALA A 189 15.26 -1.50 -7.04
N GLN A 190 14.44 -1.90 -8.01
CA GLN A 190 14.51 -1.36 -9.37
C GLN A 190 14.05 0.10 -9.43
N GLU A 191 13.05 0.45 -8.65
CA GLU A 191 12.39 1.76 -8.65
C GLU A 191 12.68 2.58 -7.39
N PHE A 192 13.00 1.92 -6.28
CA PHE A 192 13.07 2.53 -4.95
C PHE A 192 14.38 2.22 -4.22
N ILE A 193 14.73 3.11 -3.30
CA ILE A 193 15.75 2.90 -2.26
C ILE A 193 15.00 2.46 -1.00
N ASN A 194 15.44 1.37 -0.37
CA ASN A 194 14.85 0.89 0.87
C ASN A 194 15.43 1.68 2.06
N ALA A 195 14.58 2.38 2.80
CA ALA A 195 14.95 3.16 3.99
C ALA A 195 14.58 2.45 5.31
N GLY A 196 14.25 1.16 5.26
CA GLY A 196 13.85 0.40 6.45
C GLY A 196 12.38 0.63 6.86
N SER A 197 11.92 -0.13 7.84
CA SER A 197 10.56 -0.02 8.43
C SER A 197 9.40 0.04 7.41
N GLY A 198 9.57 -0.58 6.22
CA GLY A 198 8.59 -0.52 5.15
C GLY A 198 8.57 0.81 4.38
N MET A 199 9.54 1.70 4.63
CA MET A 199 9.70 2.94 3.88
C MET A 199 10.63 2.74 2.68
N PHE A 200 10.19 3.23 1.54
CA PHE A 200 10.93 3.20 0.29
C PHE A 200 10.87 4.59 -0.34
N VAL A 201 12.00 5.08 -0.84
CA VAL A 201 12.09 6.37 -1.52
C VAL A 201 12.29 6.13 -3.00
N TRP A 202 11.49 6.79 -3.82
CA TRP A 202 11.65 6.70 -5.27
C TRP A 202 13.03 7.18 -5.71
N ARG A 203 13.70 6.43 -6.59
CA ARG A 203 15.10 6.72 -6.98
C ARG A 203 15.30 8.07 -7.67
N GLY A 204 14.25 8.62 -8.28
CA GLY A 204 14.26 9.95 -8.90
C GLY A 204 13.79 11.07 -7.98
N ALA A 205 13.53 10.80 -6.69
CA ALA A 205 13.15 11.85 -5.75
C ALA A 205 14.26 12.89 -5.59
N PRO A 206 13.95 14.19 -5.50
CA PRO A 206 14.93 15.25 -5.38
C PRO A 206 15.50 15.37 -3.95
N ILE A 207 15.54 14.28 -3.21
CA ILE A 207 15.93 14.18 -1.82
C ILE A 207 16.98 13.11 -1.68
N HIS A 208 18.04 13.41 -0.93
CA HIS A 208 19.12 12.48 -0.67
C HIS A 208 18.88 11.74 0.65
N LEU A 209 18.90 10.40 0.60
CA LEU A 209 19.00 9.58 1.81
C LEU A 209 20.48 9.39 2.16
N TRP A 210 20.81 9.60 3.43
CA TRP A 210 22.14 9.29 3.93
C TRP A 210 22.44 7.80 3.80
N GLU A 211 23.72 7.44 3.67
CA GLU A 211 24.14 6.05 3.45
C GLU A 211 23.63 5.10 4.54
N LEU A 212 23.67 5.53 5.81
CA LEU A 212 23.21 4.71 6.93
C LEU A 212 21.67 4.64 7.07
N ASP A 213 20.93 5.48 6.37
CA ASP A 213 19.47 5.40 6.29
C ASP A 213 18.99 4.38 5.23
N GLN A 214 19.92 3.86 4.44
CA GLN A 214 19.62 2.90 3.38
C GLN A 214 19.83 1.47 3.87
N VAL A 215 18.87 0.60 3.56
CA VAL A 215 18.98 -0.83 3.81
C VAL A 215 19.39 -1.53 2.52
N GLU A 216 20.62 -1.99 2.46
CA GLU A 216 21.12 -2.73 1.30
C GLU A 216 20.33 -4.03 1.06
N VAL A 217 20.06 -4.29 -0.21
CA VAL A 217 19.62 -5.63 -0.64
C VAL A 217 20.84 -6.53 -0.65
N LEU A 218 20.97 -7.41 0.33
CA LEU A 218 22.04 -8.41 0.34
C LEU A 218 22.06 -9.15 -1.01
N ARG A 219 23.08 -8.90 -1.80
CA ARG A 219 23.36 -9.70 -3.00
C ARG A 219 23.65 -11.11 -2.51
N ALA A 220 22.90 -12.09 -3.00
CA ALA A 220 23.26 -13.49 -2.76
C ALA A 220 24.72 -13.64 -3.14
N ARG A 221 25.58 -14.03 -2.17
CA ARG A 221 26.96 -14.41 -2.48
C ARG A 221 26.86 -15.47 -3.56
N ARG A 222 27.45 -15.22 -4.72
CA ARG A 222 27.66 -16.28 -5.70
C ARG A 222 28.52 -17.31 -4.96
N ALA A 223 27.98 -18.51 -4.76
CA ALA A 223 28.78 -19.65 -4.36
C ALA A 223 29.82 -19.81 -5.46
N GLY A 224 31.10 -19.53 -5.15
CA GLY A 224 32.23 -19.80 -5.98
C GLY A 224 32.50 -21.29 -6.01
#